data_911becafb282836da9fb55e06883b8d4
#
_entry.id   911becafb282836da9fb55e06883b8d4
#
_cell.length_a   1.000
_cell.length_b   1.000
_cell.length_c   1.000
_cell.angle_alpha   90.00
_cell.angle_beta   90.00
_cell.angle_gamma   90.00
#
_symmetry.space_group_name_H-M   'P 1'
#
loop_
_entity.id
_entity.type
_entity.pdbx_description
1 polymer ?
#
loop_
_entity_poly.entity_id
_entity_poly.type
_entity_poly.pdbx_seq_one_letter_code
_entity_poly.pdbx_strand_id
1 'polypeptide(L)'
;TFIGHFDLITRFNDLSRADGGHFLDETSERYLLPARRAMEALVPYGLPFEINCGAVNRGRKKELYPRPELLRYLHALGGEILISADAHQKELLDGGFEEAMEVARWAGFTHTNLLVRTASDDTSRPAKNTQADAGGTLYWRTTALNEETEG
;
A
#
# COMPACT_ATOMS: atom_id res chain seq x y z
N THR A 1 -12.34 2.62 3.69
CA THR A 1 -11.24 3.52 4.12
C THR A 1 -9.94 2.71 4.22
N PHE A 2 -8.83 3.26 3.85
CA PHE A 2 -7.47 2.69 3.93
C PHE A 2 -6.47 3.81 4.19
N ILE A 3 -5.24 3.47 4.54
CA ILE A 3 -4.14 4.43 4.71
C ILE A 3 -3.43 4.55 3.36
N GLY A 4 -3.68 5.66 2.66
CA GLY A 4 -3.12 5.91 1.32
C GLY A 4 -1.70 6.45 1.38
N HIS A 5 -0.88 6.08 0.37
CA HIS A 5 0.50 6.55 0.11
C HIS A 5 1.26 6.99 1.37
N PHE A 6 1.23 6.14 2.39
CA PHE A 6 2.05 6.34 3.57
C PHE A 6 3.51 6.50 3.12
N ASP A 7 4.24 7.46 3.70
CA ASP A 7 5.60 7.81 3.28
C ASP A 7 5.71 8.80 2.10
N LEU A 8 4.62 9.44 1.70
CA LEU A 8 4.61 10.44 0.62
C LEU A 8 5.58 11.62 0.86
N ILE A 9 6.02 11.84 2.10
CA ILE A 9 7.01 12.86 2.46
C ILE A 9 8.33 12.69 1.67
N THR A 10 8.63 11.46 1.22
CA THR A 10 9.85 11.13 0.46
C THR A 10 9.70 11.39 -1.04
N ARG A 11 8.55 11.86 -1.52
CA ARG A 11 8.19 11.97 -2.94
C ARG A 11 9.24 12.65 -3.82
N PHE A 12 9.93 13.66 -3.30
CA PHE A 12 10.89 14.44 -4.05
C PHE A 12 12.34 14.16 -3.65
N ASN A 13 12.56 13.16 -2.81
CA ASN A 13 13.87 12.92 -2.21
C ASN A 13 14.91 12.38 -3.20
N ASP A 14 14.44 11.69 -4.27
CA ASP A 14 15.31 11.19 -5.35
C ASP A 14 15.71 12.33 -6.33
N LEU A 15 15.10 13.50 -6.21
CA LEU A 15 15.51 14.65 -7.00
C LEU A 15 16.82 15.22 -6.44
N SER A 16 17.80 15.39 -7.31
CA SER A 16 19.07 15.99 -6.94
C SER A 16 18.89 17.43 -6.48
N ARG A 17 19.39 17.75 -5.30
CA ARG A 17 19.59 19.15 -4.88
C ARG A 17 20.74 19.77 -5.66
N ALA A 18 20.81 21.08 -5.69
CA ALA A 18 21.92 21.80 -6.34
C ALA A 18 23.30 21.43 -5.76
N ASP A 19 23.34 20.99 -4.49
CA ASP A 19 24.56 20.53 -3.81
C ASP A 19 24.79 19.01 -3.95
N GLY A 20 23.96 18.28 -4.71
CA GLY A 20 24.04 16.82 -4.91
C GLY A 20 23.50 15.98 -3.74
N GLY A 21 22.96 16.61 -2.70
CA GLY A 21 22.39 15.93 -1.54
C GLY A 21 20.91 15.59 -1.69
N HIS A 22 20.39 14.79 -0.75
CA HIS A 22 18.97 14.53 -0.59
C HIS A 22 18.31 15.54 0.34
N PHE A 23 16.99 15.74 0.21
CA PHE A 23 16.22 16.60 1.11
C PHE A 23 16.03 15.97 2.48
N LEU A 24 15.99 14.64 2.53
CA LEU A 24 15.73 13.85 3.71
C LEU A 24 16.67 12.64 3.72
N ASP A 25 17.31 12.38 4.86
CA ASP A 25 18.00 11.11 5.09
C ASP A 25 17.00 10.06 5.56
N GLU A 26 16.56 9.22 4.61
CA GLU A 26 15.56 8.18 4.82
C GLU A 26 16.08 7.00 5.66
N THR A 27 17.38 6.98 6.01
CA THR A 27 17.97 6.00 6.93
C THR A 27 18.06 6.51 8.35
N SER A 28 17.84 7.81 8.56
CA SER A 28 17.98 8.43 9.88
C SER A 28 16.80 8.15 10.80
N GLU A 29 17.06 8.08 12.11
CA GLU A 29 16.01 7.98 13.13
C GLU A 29 15.07 9.22 13.14
N ARG A 30 15.50 10.36 12.65
CA ARG A 30 14.64 11.55 12.51
C ARG A 30 13.48 11.31 11.54
N TYR A 31 13.67 10.43 10.56
CA TYR A 31 12.65 10.00 9.62
C TYR A 31 11.95 8.71 10.10
N LEU A 32 12.71 7.68 10.46
CA LEU A 32 12.17 6.35 10.77
C LEU A 32 11.30 6.35 12.04
N LEU A 33 11.72 7.07 13.08
CA LEU A 33 11.00 7.05 14.36
C LEU A 33 9.59 7.66 14.28
N PRO A 34 9.37 8.84 13.67
CA PRO A 34 8.02 9.36 13.46
C PRO A 34 7.15 8.45 12.57
N ALA A 35 7.72 7.85 11.52
CA ALA A 35 6.99 6.93 10.64
C ALA A 35 6.52 5.69 11.40
N ARG A 36 7.41 5.06 12.19
CA ARG A 36 7.06 3.90 13.03
C ARG A 36 5.99 4.23 14.06
N ARG A 37 6.11 5.36 14.76
CA ARG A 37 5.08 5.81 15.73
C ARG A 37 3.73 6.06 15.08
N ALA A 38 3.71 6.59 13.87
CA ALA A 38 2.47 6.76 13.12
C ALA A 38 1.84 5.41 12.76
N MET A 39 2.64 4.41 12.33
CA MET A 39 2.16 3.05 12.08
C MET A 39 1.61 2.39 13.36
N GLU A 40 2.34 2.48 14.48
CA GLU A 40 1.88 1.97 15.79
C GLU A 40 0.53 2.56 16.20
N ALA A 41 0.31 3.85 15.94
CA ALA A 41 -0.95 4.53 16.24
C ALA A 41 -2.09 4.13 15.27
N LEU A 42 -1.78 3.78 14.02
CA LEU A 42 -2.77 3.52 12.98
C LEU A 42 -3.17 2.05 12.87
N VAL A 43 -2.25 1.10 13.10
CA VAL A 43 -2.52 -0.35 13.01
C VAL A 43 -3.72 -0.80 13.85
N PRO A 44 -3.94 -0.31 15.10
CA PRO A 44 -5.10 -0.73 15.90
C PRO A 44 -6.48 -0.42 15.28
N TYR A 45 -6.54 0.47 14.28
CA TYR A 45 -7.80 0.75 13.56
C TYR A 45 -8.18 -0.35 12.54
N GLY A 46 -7.28 -1.31 12.26
CA GLY A 46 -7.54 -2.41 11.33
C GLY A 46 -7.76 -1.95 9.88
N LEU A 47 -7.16 -0.84 9.49
CA LEU A 47 -7.20 -0.32 8.11
C LEU A 47 -5.97 -0.79 7.34
N PRO A 48 -6.13 -1.32 6.11
CA PRO A 48 -4.98 -1.71 5.31
C PRO A 48 -4.18 -0.48 4.87
N PHE A 49 -2.86 -0.63 4.84
CA PHE A 49 -1.93 0.35 4.29
C PHE A 49 -1.75 0.08 2.79
N GLU A 50 -1.76 1.13 2.01
CA GLU A 50 -1.53 1.05 0.57
C GLU A 50 -0.05 0.84 0.25
N ILE A 51 0.27 -0.21 -0.52
CA ILE A 51 1.50 -0.25 -1.30
C ILE A 51 1.20 0.47 -2.61
N ASN A 52 1.71 1.70 -2.74
CA ASN A 52 1.41 2.57 -3.86
C ASN A 52 2.52 2.50 -4.91
N CYS A 53 2.18 2.10 -6.13
CA CYS A 53 3.09 1.97 -7.26
C CYS A 53 3.24 3.26 -8.08
N GLY A 54 2.44 4.28 -7.81
CA GLY A 54 2.32 5.42 -8.71
C GLY A 54 3.58 6.25 -8.90
N ALA A 55 4.46 6.35 -7.90
CA ALA A 55 5.71 7.09 -8.05
C ALA A 55 6.72 6.34 -8.93
N VAL A 56 6.82 5.01 -8.78
CA VAL A 56 7.67 4.14 -9.60
C VAL A 56 7.15 4.10 -11.03
N ASN A 57 5.85 3.88 -11.22
CA ASN A 57 5.20 3.85 -12.53
C ASN A 57 5.41 5.14 -13.35
N ARG A 58 5.56 6.27 -12.67
CA ARG A 58 5.83 7.57 -13.31
C ARG A 58 7.32 7.92 -13.39
N GLY A 59 8.22 6.99 -13.02
CA GLY A 59 9.67 7.22 -13.02
C GLY A 59 10.13 8.32 -12.05
N ARG A 60 9.36 8.60 -11.01
CA ARG A 60 9.65 9.67 -10.04
C ARG A 60 10.41 9.18 -8.82
N LYS A 61 10.29 7.91 -8.49
CA LYS A 61 11.00 7.22 -7.43
C LYS A 61 11.48 5.85 -7.90
N LYS A 62 12.48 5.33 -7.20
CA LYS A 62 13.00 3.97 -7.41
C LYS A 62 12.29 2.94 -6.53
N GLU A 63 11.66 3.40 -5.45
CA GLU A 63 10.99 2.55 -4.46
C GLU A 63 9.50 2.90 -4.36
N LEU A 64 8.71 1.91 -3.99
CA LEU A 64 7.28 2.04 -3.71
C LEU A 64 7.02 2.83 -2.42
N TYR A 65 5.77 3.26 -2.20
CA TYR A 65 5.31 3.77 -0.90
C TYR A 65 4.47 2.70 -0.17
N PRO A 66 4.70 2.48 1.12
CA PRO A 66 5.88 2.87 1.90
C PRO A 66 7.12 2.08 1.44
N ARG A 67 8.29 2.58 1.81
CA ARG A 67 9.55 1.89 1.52
C ARG A 67 9.61 0.50 2.19
N PRO A 68 10.44 -0.44 1.66
CA PRO A 68 10.45 -1.83 2.10
C PRO A 68 10.67 -2.03 3.60
N GLU A 69 11.55 -1.25 4.24
CA GLU A 69 11.83 -1.36 5.68
C GLU A 69 10.62 -0.99 6.55
N LEU A 70 9.83 0.00 6.11
CA LEU A 70 8.58 0.36 6.79
C LEU A 70 7.50 -0.71 6.58
N LEU A 71 7.46 -1.37 5.41
CA LEU A 71 6.57 -2.51 5.18
C LEU A 71 6.91 -3.69 6.10
N ARG A 72 8.20 -4.00 6.30
CA ARG A 72 8.60 -5.03 7.28
C ARG A 72 8.18 -4.66 8.70
N TYR A 73 8.33 -3.40 9.05
CA TYR A 73 7.89 -2.93 10.36
C TYR A 73 6.37 -3.02 10.52
N LEU A 74 5.60 -2.64 9.49
CA LEU A 74 4.15 -2.78 9.45
C LEU A 74 3.72 -4.23 9.63
N HIS A 75 4.37 -5.18 8.92
CA HIS A 75 4.12 -6.61 9.07
C HIS A 75 4.37 -7.08 10.51
N ALA A 76 5.49 -6.67 11.12
CA ALA A 76 5.81 -7.02 12.52
C ALA A 76 4.77 -6.50 13.54
N LEU A 77 4.08 -5.40 13.22
CA LEU A 77 2.97 -4.87 14.02
C LEU A 77 1.64 -5.62 13.78
N GLY A 78 1.59 -6.57 12.84
CA GLY A 78 0.35 -7.23 12.44
C GLY A 78 -0.57 -6.35 11.58
N GLY A 79 -0.01 -5.34 10.90
CA GLY A 79 -0.75 -4.49 9.97
C GLY A 79 -1.13 -5.24 8.69
N GLU A 80 -2.10 -4.70 7.98
CA GLU A 80 -2.63 -5.24 6.72
C GLU A 80 -2.26 -4.32 5.55
N ILE A 81 -2.22 -4.89 4.32
CA ILE A 81 -1.87 -4.15 3.11
C ILE A 81 -2.94 -4.26 2.02
N LEU A 82 -2.94 -3.32 1.10
CA LEU A 82 -3.51 -3.38 -0.23
C LEU A 82 -2.47 -2.90 -1.25
N ILE A 83 -2.60 -3.30 -2.52
CA ILE A 83 -1.74 -2.83 -3.61
C ILE A 83 -2.56 -1.95 -4.54
N SER A 84 -1.98 -0.82 -4.97
CA SER A 84 -2.60 0.15 -5.87
C SER A 84 -1.61 0.67 -6.90
N ALA A 85 -2.01 0.71 -8.15
CA ALA A 85 -1.21 1.33 -9.22
C ALA A 85 -1.14 2.86 -9.10
N ASP A 86 -2.09 3.51 -8.42
CA ASP A 86 -2.27 4.97 -8.42
C ASP A 86 -2.19 5.54 -9.86
N ALA A 87 -2.89 4.85 -10.78
CA ALA A 87 -2.78 5.11 -12.20
C ALA A 87 -3.43 6.43 -12.58
N HIS A 88 -2.71 7.25 -13.35
CA HIS A 88 -3.20 8.49 -13.96
C HIS A 88 -3.31 8.37 -15.49
N GLN A 89 -2.96 7.21 -16.03
CA GLN A 89 -3.04 6.85 -17.44
C GLN A 89 -3.54 5.40 -17.53
N LYS A 90 -4.32 5.10 -18.57
CA LYS A 90 -4.93 3.78 -18.76
C LYS A 90 -3.91 2.65 -18.96
N GLU A 91 -2.74 2.97 -19.48
CA GLU A 91 -1.63 2.04 -19.72
C GLU A 91 -0.93 1.60 -18.44
N LEU A 92 -1.22 2.25 -17.30
CA LEU A 92 -0.61 2.00 -16.00
C LEU A 92 -1.60 1.45 -14.96
N LEU A 93 -2.76 0.93 -15.41
CA LEU A 93 -3.80 0.45 -14.49
C LEU A 93 -3.35 -0.74 -13.63
N ASP A 94 -2.46 -1.57 -14.14
CA ASP A 94 -1.83 -2.72 -13.48
C ASP A 94 -0.33 -2.52 -13.26
N GLY A 95 0.17 -1.32 -13.52
CA GLY A 95 1.60 -1.01 -13.43
C GLY A 95 2.15 -1.22 -12.02
N GLY A 96 3.30 -1.91 -11.93
CA GLY A 96 4.06 -2.11 -10.70
C GLY A 96 3.50 -3.17 -9.76
N PHE A 97 2.45 -3.92 -10.13
CA PHE A 97 1.84 -4.91 -9.24
C PHE A 97 2.77 -6.09 -8.95
N GLU A 98 3.52 -6.58 -9.93
CA GLU A 98 4.50 -7.67 -9.73
C GLU A 98 5.56 -7.25 -8.72
N GLU A 99 6.17 -6.08 -8.92
CA GLU A 99 7.16 -5.51 -7.99
C GLU A 99 6.58 -5.31 -6.59
N ALA A 100 5.35 -4.79 -6.50
CA ALA A 100 4.67 -4.59 -5.22
C ALA A 100 4.40 -5.91 -4.49
N MET A 101 4.01 -6.96 -5.20
CA MET A 101 3.83 -8.31 -4.63
C MET A 101 5.16 -8.91 -4.16
N GLU A 102 6.25 -8.75 -4.92
CA GLU A 102 7.58 -9.20 -4.51
C GLU A 102 8.05 -8.49 -3.24
N VAL A 103 7.92 -7.17 -3.19
CA VAL A 103 8.27 -6.36 -2.02
C VAL A 103 7.41 -6.73 -0.81
N ALA A 104 6.10 -6.95 -1.01
CA ALA A 104 5.20 -7.40 0.06
C ALA A 104 5.63 -8.76 0.62
N ARG A 105 5.93 -9.74 -0.25
CA ARG A 105 6.43 -11.07 0.17
C ARG A 105 7.77 -10.95 0.92
N TRP A 106 8.68 -10.12 0.40
CA TRP A 106 9.96 -9.87 1.07
C TRP A 106 9.77 -9.26 2.47
N ALA A 107 8.77 -8.39 2.63
CA ALA A 107 8.42 -7.79 3.92
C ALA A 107 7.76 -8.79 4.91
N GLY A 108 7.33 -9.97 4.42
CA GLY A 108 6.72 -11.03 5.21
C GLY A 108 5.21 -11.21 5.00
N PHE A 109 4.57 -10.37 4.19
CA PHE A 109 3.15 -10.52 3.89
C PHE A 109 2.88 -11.74 3.00
N THR A 110 1.84 -12.49 3.32
CA THR A 110 1.34 -13.62 2.54
C THR A 110 0.02 -13.30 1.85
N HIS A 111 -0.63 -12.21 2.23
CA HIS A 111 -1.94 -11.80 1.75
C HIS A 111 -1.99 -10.29 1.51
N THR A 112 -2.91 -9.88 0.64
CA THR A 112 -3.29 -8.49 0.41
C THR A 112 -4.81 -8.34 0.49
N ASN A 113 -5.29 -7.13 0.65
CA ASN A 113 -6.73 -6.83 0.68
C ASN A 113 -7.17 -6.22 -0.65
N LEU A 114 -8.31 -6.66 -1.15
CA LEU A 114 -8.98 -6.10 -2.33
C LEU A 114 -10.29 -5.45 -1.89
N LEU A 115 -10.58 -4.26 -2.41
CA LEU A 115 -11.89 -3.65 -2.27
C LEU A 115 -12.85 -4.24 -3.30
N VAL A 116 -13.85 -4.97 -2.83
CA VAL A 116 -14.80 -5.71 -3.69
C VAL A 116 -16.19 -5.13 -3.51
N ARG A 117 -16.96 -5.06 -4.59
CA ARG A 117 -18.38 -4.73 -4.57
C ARG A 117 -19.21 -6.02 -4.72
N THR A 118 -20.17 -6.26 -3.82
CA THR A 118 -21.16 -7.33 -4.02
C THR A 118 -22.19 -6.90 -5.05
N ALA A 119 -22.68 -7.85 -5.86
CA ALA A 119 -23.97 -7.68 -6.52
C ALA A 119 -25.09 -7.58 -5.47
N SER A 120 -26.18 -6.91 -5.80
CA SER A 120 -27.30 -6.60 -4.87
C SER A 120 -27.92 -7.81 -4.16
N ASP A 121 -27.70 -9.03 -4.65
CA ASP A 121 -28.32 -10.28 -4.17
C ASP A 121 -27.37 -11.26 -3.45
N ASP A 122 -26.09 -10.91 -3.26
CA ASP A 122 -25.13 -11.80 -2.59
C ASP A 122 -25.22 -11.65 -1.07
N THR A 123 -25.78 -12.68 -0.41
CA THR A 123 -25.94 -12.76 1.05
C THR A 123 -24.75 -13.38 1.78
N SER A 124 -23.69 -13.79 1.09
CA SER A 124 -22.48 -14.42 1.65
C SER A 124 -21.46 -13.38 2.17
N ARG A 125 -21.84 -12.59 3.18
CA ARG A 125 -21.04 -11.47 3.71
C ARG A 125 -20.03 -11.87 4.78
N PRO A 126 -18.77 -11.46 4.69
CA PRO A 126 -17.92 -11.29 5.86
C PRO A 126 -18.22 -9.96 6.57
N ALA A 127 -18.31 -10.01 7.90
CA ALA A 127 -18.90 -8.96 8.76
C ALA A 127 -17.99 -7.77 9.11
N LYS A 128 -16.84 -7.54 8.48
CA LYS A 128 -15.92 -6.44 8.84
C LYS A 128 -15.88 -5.35 7.77
N ASN A 129 -16.08 -4.10 8.21
CA ASN A 129 -15.91 -2.85 7.45
C ASN A 129 -16.74 -2.73 6.15
N THR A 130 -18.04 -2.80 6.25
CA THR A 130 -18.95 -2.62 5.10
C THR A 130 -19.53 -1.22 5.07
N GLN A 131 -19.47 -0.55 3.90
CA GLN A 131 -20.22 0.65 3.60
C GLN A 131 -21.21 0.33 2.47
N ALA A 132 -22.52 0.47 2.75
CA ALA A 132 -23.57 0.24 1.75
C ALA A 132 -23.89 1.55 1.02
N ASP A 133 -23.98 1.49 -0.30
CA ASP A 133 -24.58 2.51 -1.16
C ASP A 133 -25.71 1.91 -2.02
N ALA A 134 -26.42 2.75 -2.79
CA ALA A 134 -27.57 2.33 -3.62
C ALA A 134 -27.20 1.32 -4.74
N GLY A 135 -25.94 0.96 -4.92
CA GLY A 135 -25.42 0.08 -5.98
C GLY A 135 -24.77 -1.21 -5.50
N GLY A 136 -24.86 -1.55 -4.22
CA GLY A 136 -24.24 -2.74 -3.61
C GLY A 136 -23.36 -2.40 -2.41
N THR A 137 -22.86 -3.43 -1.71
CA THR A 137 -22.02 -3.26 -0.53
C THR A 137 -20.54 -3.39 -0.91
N LEU A 138 -19.73 -2.42 -0.48
CA LEU A 138 -18.27 -2.50 -0.58
C LEU A 138 -17.70 -3.19 0.66
N TYR A 139 -16.78 -4.13 0.47
CA TYR A 139 -16.09 -4.81 1.56
C TYR A 139 -14.64 -5.15 1.18
N TRP A 140 -13.80 -5.36 2.18
CA TRP A 140 -12.46 -5.87 1.99
C TRP A 140 -12.46 -7.40 1.91
N ARG A 141 -11.83 -7.93 0.86
CA ARG A 141 -11.56 -9.37 0.69
C ARG A 141 -10.07 -9.59 0.76
N THR A 142 -9.62 -10.44 1.67
CA THR A 142 -8.24 -10.88 1.76
C THR A 142 -7.94 -11.93 0.69
N THR A 143 -6.85 -11.77 -0.03
CA THR A 143 -6.39 -12.64 -1.11
C THR A 143 -4.93 -12.99 -0.90
N ALA A 144 -4.54 -14.26 -1.17
CA ALA A 144 -3.15 -14.69 -1.11
C ALA A 144 -2.31 -13.99 -2.19
N LEU A 145 -1.08 -13.65 -1.85
CA LEU A 145 -0.12 -13.03 -2.78
C LEU A 145 0.49 -14.03 -3.78
N ASN A 146 0.24 -15.35 -3.59
CA ASN A 146 0.80 -16.41 -4.42
C ASN A 146 -0.21 -16.98 -5.44
N GLU A 147 -1.44 -16.51 -5.47
CA GLU A 147 -2.37 -16.90 -6.52
C GLU A 147 -1.90 -16.27 -7.83
N GLU A 148 -1.30 -17.10 -8.71
CA GLU A 148 -1.17 -16.77 -10.12
C GLU A 148 -2.60 -16.53 -10.62
N THR A 149 -2.90 -15.34 -11.07
CA THR A 149 -4.11 -15.09 -11.83
C THR A 149 -3.98 -15.89 -13.11
N GLU A 150 -4.58 -17.09 -13.13
CA GLU A 150 -4.81 -17.80 -14.39
C GLU A 150 -5.59 -16.84 -15.31
N GLY A 151 -4.91 -16.43 -16.38
CA GLY A 151 -5.39 -15.51 -17.41
C GLY A 151 -6.48 -16.12 -18.29
#